data_4bd8f900f34c9ae9d467898048d5b803
#
_entry.id   4bd8f900f34c9ae9d467898048d5b803
#
_cell.length_a   1.000
_cell.length_b   1.000
_cell.length_c   1.000
_cell.angle_alpha   90.00
_cell.angle_beta   90.00
_cell.angle_gamma   90.00
#
_symmetry.space_group_name_H-M   'P 1'
#
loop_
_entity.id
_entity.type
_entity.pdbx_description
1 polymer ?
#
loop_
_entity_poly.entity_id
_entity_poly.type
_entity_poly.pdbx_seq_one_letter_code
_entity_poly.pdbx_strand_id
1 'polypeptide(L)'
;MESSINNNGEKELDIKKQFLTQEIINRGYNTNDFLNFCLTKKQNGDDLENWPLEELKECVKEFQQKNNKDEKSTSMKSFLFTNTSQNNNNNYYPNQNYLQSNQINQRINENIQNVNIGSQGDNYNNSPKIYKKEVMCKILEKSELNSKNITVKVRNPRQMEASLLTSSYTTYEVYTKEMNWLVNRRYSDFDWLRNILKKFFPRHVIPPLPGKKMGARRLDQDFIEKRMKFLQRFMDEVLSVESFKANEALVTFLKMTDRDQFDRKIKEMNSIICSDYIQDMKTLSGKVLVIDDENNEKYYTNINNYFKLQIQIYNRLNYNLKSYYRNINYACRNLEEVQKDFDTLDKLNTKVQMKPEVIKTYEELFIFFKNWGRILSNENEIIKEKIREFFKYQKMENIAYTELIQSREDIKYNYVVAKKKLDDKKTKLYSYMDINKWEIEENYNNIDIALIYRDKNYAWEKMCTRETQALELLHQQIGYANHMNFSQLKRLINKNCKLFVDNTKDFANAFYPSLNDSITLWSTLNTYI
;
A
#
# COMPACT_ATOMS: atom_id res chain seq x y z
N MET A 1 9.99 30.12 34.21
CA MET A 1 8.50 29.95 34.08
C MET A 1 8.05 29.36 32.73
N GLU A 2 8.96 29.03 31.82
CA GLU A 2 8.62 28.44 30.51
C GLU A 2 8.62 26.90 30.44
N SER A 3 9.10 26.21 31.48
CA SER A 3 9.14 24.74 31.51
C SER A 3 7.87 24.06 32.04
N SER A 4 6.93 24.83 32.62
CA SER A 4 5.68 24.30 33.20
C SER A 4 4.47 24.36 32.23
N ILE A 5 4.57 25.09 31.12
CA ILE A 5 3.46 25.25 30.16
C ILE A 5 3.43 24.11 29.15
N ASN A 6 4.58 23.54 28.77
CA ASN A 6 4.64 22.42 27.82
C ASN A 6 4.14 21.06 28.39
N ASN A 7 4.26 20.86 29.70
CA ASN A 7 3.85 19.61 30.36
C ASN A 7 2.33 19.41 30.46
N ASN A 8 1.54 20.47 30.42
CA ASN A 8 0.07 20.36 30.50
C ASN A 8 -0.55 20.05 29.13
N GLY A 9 -0.02 20.58 28.05
CA GLY A 9 -0.50 20.29 26.68
C GLY A 9 -0.23 18.84 26.25
N GLU A 10 0.92 18.28 26.56
CA GLU A 10 1.24 16.88 26.27
C GLU A 10 0.37 15.90 27.09
N LYS A 11 0.10 16.21 28.35
CA LYS A 11 -0.80 15.39 29.18
C LYS A 11 -2.24 15.42 28.70
N GLU A 12 -2.75 16.56 28.25
CA GLU A 12 -4.09 16.68 27.69
C GLU A 12 -4.23 15.93 26.35
N LEU A 13 -3.23 15.98 25.50
CA LEU A 13 -3.19 15.24 24.23
C LEU A 13 -3.16 13.72 24.46
N ASP A 14 -2.40 13.24 25.46
CA ASP A 14 -2.36 11.83 25.83
C ASP A 14 -3.70 11.33 26.40
N ILE A 15 -4.39 12.15 27.18
CA ILE A 15 -5.74 11.84 27.71
C ILE A 15 -6.75 11.75 26.56
N LYS A 16 -6.72 12.67 25.59
CA LYS A 16 -7.60 12.62 24.39
C LYS A 16 -7.34 11.37 23.55
N LYS A 17 -6.08 11.00 23.32
CA LYS A 17 -5.69 9.78 22.58
C LYS A 17 -6.14 8.50 23.30
N GLN A 18 -5.97 8.44 24.61
CA GLN A 18 -6.45 7.32 25.42
C GLN A 18 -7.97 7.20 25.37
N PHE A 19 -8.69 8.30 25.52
CA PHE A 19 -10.15 8.33 25.47
C PHE A 19 -10.68 7.87 24.09
N LEU A 20 -10.14 8.39 22.99
CA LEU A 20 -10.53 7.98 21.63
C LEU A 20 -10.21 6.49 21.38
N THR A 21 -9.06 6.02 21.84
CA THR A 21 -8.70 4.61 21.72
C THR A 21 -9.68 3.72 22.48
N GLN A 22 -10.07 4.11 23.69
CA GLN A 22 -10.98 3.34 24.54
C GLN A 22 -12.42 3.33 24.00
N GLU A 23 -12.93 4.48 23.56
CA GLU A 23 -14.35 4.62 23.20
C GLU A 23 -14.65 4.33 21.73
N ILE A 24 -13.69 4.43 20.83
CA ILE A 24 -13.88 4.17 19.42
C ILE A 24 -13.19 2.86 18.99
N ILE A 25 -11.89 2.74 19.24
CA ILE A 25 -11.10 1.61 18.71
C ILE A 25 -11.40 0.32 19.50
N ASN A 26 -11.45 0.38 20.84
CA ASN A 26 -11.69 -0.81 21.67
C ASN A 26 -13.13 -1.31 21.57
N ARG A 27 -14.09 -0.45 21.23
CA ARG A 27 -15.48 -0.85 20.98
C ARG A 27 -15.75 -1.31 19.56
N GLY A 28 -14.72 -1.33 18.70
CA GLY A 28 -14.80 -1.88 17.35
C GLY A 28 -15.41 -0.94 16.32
N TYR A 29 -15.57 0.34 16.61
CA TYR A 29 -16.02 1.31 15.62
C TYR A 29 -14.92 1.62 14.60
N ASN A 30 -15.32 1.86 13.34
CA ASN A 30 -14.39 2.27 12.31
C ASN A 30 -13.93 3.71 12.54
N THR A 31 -12.62 3.90 12.69
CA THR A 31 -12.03 5.23 12.96
C THR A 31 -12.30 6.23 11.83
N ASN A 32 -12.34 5.78 10.57
CA ASN A 32 -12.64 6.64 9.43
C ASN A 32 -14.11 7.07 9.41
N ASP A 33 -15.03 6.21 9.80
CA ASP A 33 -16.45 6.55 9.90
C ASP A 33 -16.70 7.56 11.01
N PHE A 34 -15.99 7.42 12.14
CA PHE A 34 -16.01 8.41 13.21
C PHE A 34 -15.42 9.76 12.77
N LEU A 35 -14.26 9.75 12.10
CA LEU A 35 -13.64 10.96 11.53
C LEU A 35 -14.57 11.67 10.56
N ASN A 36 -15.20 10.93 9.64
CA ASN A 36 -16.18 11.48 8.70
C ASN A 36 -17.40 12.06 9.42
N PHE A 37 -17.88 11.41 10.48
CA PHE A 37 -18.96 11.92 11.31
C PHE A 37 -18.60 13.25 11.99
N CYS A 38 -17.38 13.35 12.54
CA CYS A 38 -16.89 14.60 13.13
C CYS A 38 -16.78 15.73 12.10
N LEU A 39 -16.27 15.44 10.89
CA LEU A 39 -16.15 16.40 9.79
C LEU A 39 -17.51 16.92 9.31
N THR A 40 -18.58 16.14 9.41
CA THR A 40 -19.94 16.62 9.06
C THR A 40 -20.53 17.59 10.07
N LYS A 41 -19.99 17.65 11.30
CA LYS A 41 -20.49 18.52 12.36
C LYS A 41 -19.81 19.88 12.46
N LYS A 42 -18.54 19.99 12.03
CA LYS A 42 -17.83 21.29 11.99
C LYS A 42 -17.52 21.67 10.54
N GLN A 43 -18.00 22.84 10.15
CA GLN A 43 -17.75 23.43 8.82
C GLN A 43 -16.32 23.99 8.66
N ASN A 44 -15.51 24.05 9.73
CA ASN A 44 -14.12 24.51 9.72
C ASN A 44 -13.21 23.33 10.00
N GLY A 45 -12.23 23.10 9.12
CA GLY A 45 -11.32 21.96 9.12
C GLY A 45 -10.27 21.95 10.25
N ASP A 46 -10.69 22.11 11.50
CA ASP A 46 -9.81 21.98 12.65
C ASP A 46 -9.51 20.49 12.92
N ASP A 47 -8.23 20.16 13.05
CA ASP A 47 -7.78 18.82 13.45
C ASP A 47 -8.40 18.41 14.78
N LEU A 48 -8.85 17.15 14.89
CA LEU A 48 -9.45 16.58 16.11
C LEU A 48 -8.55 16.72 17.36
N GLU A 49 -7.26 16.88 17.18
CA GLU A 49 -6.28 17.12 18.26
C GLU A 49 -6.52 18.47 18.95
N ASN A 50 -7.11 19.44 18.27
CA ASN A 50 -7.41 20.78 18.79
C ASN A 50 -8.80 20.92 19.42
N TRP A 51 -9.63 19.84 19.38
CA TRP A 51 -10.95 19.89 19.97
C TRP A 51 -10.89 19.84 21.50
N PRO A 52 -11.72 20.62 22.21
CA PRO A 52 -11.89 20.46 23.67
C PRO A 52 -12.33 19.02 24.01
N LEU A 53 -11.79 18.45 25.09
CA LEU A 53 -12.08 17.07 25.49
C LEU A 53 -13.59 16.82 25.69
N GLU A 54 -14.34 17.81 26.18
CA GLU A 54 -15.78 17.69 26.41
C GLU A 54 -16.57 17.64 25.07
N GLU A 55 -16.21 18.42 24.09
CA GLU A 55 -16.82 18.37 22.74
C GLU A 55 -16.53 17.01 22.08
N LEU A 56 -15.32 16.48 22.26
CA LEU A 56 -14.94 15.17 21.76
C LEU A 56 -15.77 14.05 22.41
N LYS A 57 -16.03 14.14 23.73
CA LYS A 57 -16.87 13.18 24.44
C LYS A 57 -18.32 13.21 23.96
N GLU A 58 -18.85 14.39 23.66
CA GLU A 58 -20.21 14.54 23.15
C GLU A 58 -20.35 13.98 21.75
N CYS A 59 -19.39 14.28 20.87
CA CYS A 59 -19.33 13.74 19.52
C CYS A 59 -19.25 12.19 19.50
N VAL A 60 -18.46 11.59 20.40
CA VAL A 60 -18.38 10.13 20.56
C VAL A 60 -19.73 9.55 20.99
N LYS A 61 -20.42 10.16 21.95
CA LYS A 61 -21.75 9.69 22.41
C LYS A 61 -22.78 9.69 21.29
N GLU A 62 -22.82 10.74 20.49
CA GLU A 62 -23.78 10.85 19.39
C GLU A 62 -23.47 9.86 18.25
N PHE A 63 -22.19 9.65 17.94
CA PHE A 63 -21.75 8.63 16.98
C PHE A 63 -22.17 7.22 17.43
N GLN A 64 -21.97 6.90 18.70
CA GLN A 64 -22.39 5.63 19.28
C GLN A 64 -23.91 5.45 19.26
N GLN A 65 -24.69 6.51 19.56
CA GLN A 65 -26.15 6.47 19.50
C GLN A 65 -26.67 6.25 18.08
N LYS A 66 -26.02 6.83 17.07
CA LYS A 66 -26.36 6.65 15.66
C LYS A 66 -26.15 5.20 15.24
N ASN A 67 -24.99 4.62 15.55
CA ASN A 67 -24.68 3.24 15.18
C ASN A 67 -25.55 2.21 15.94
N ASN A 68 -25.89 2.45 17.19
CA ASN A 68 -26.80 1.59 17.96
C ASN A 68 -28.27 1.62 17.45
N LYS A 69 -28.70 2.67 16.76
CA LYS A 69 -30.01 2.71 16.11
C LYS A 69 -30.04 1.90 14.82
N ASP A 70 -28.93 1.87 14.09
CA ASP A 70 -28.81 1.09 12.86
C ASP A 70 -28.70 -0.42 13.13
N GLU A 71 -28.11 -0.83 14.24
CA GLU A 71 -28.09 -2.24 14.69
C GLU A 71 -29.47 -2.75 15.11
N LYS A 72 -30.33 -1.93 15.72
CA LYS A 72 -31.69 -2.34 16.10
C LYS A 72 -32.64 -2.53 14.91
N SER A 73 -32.35 -1.95 13.75
CA SER A 73 -33.14 -2.15 12.53
C SER A 73 -32.77 -3.43 11.77
N THR A 74 -31.60 -4.02 12.05
CA THR A 74 -31.09 -5.23 11.36
C THR A 74 -31.29 -6.52 12.20
N SER A 75 -31.66 -6.41 13.46
CA SER A 75 -31.69 -7.51 14.45
C SER A 75 -33.04 -8.27 14.51
N MET A 76 -33.92 -8.18 13.51
CA MET A 76 -35.22 -8.87 13.52
C MET A 76 -35.28 -10.10 12.60
N LYS A 77 -34.15 -10.73 12.26
CA LYS A 77 -34.12 -12.03 11.55
C LYS A 77 -32.91 -12.86 11.94
N SER A 78 -32.88 -13.40 13.17
CA SER A 78 -32.22 -14.69 13.45
C SER A 78 -32.42 -15.09 14.93
N PHE A 79 -33.62 -15.46 15.28
CA PHE A 79 -33.86 -16.38 16.40
C PHE A 79 -34.06 -17.75 15.77
N LEU A 80 -33.22 -18.71 16.10
CA LEU A 80 -33.40 -20.13 16.26
C LEU A 80 -32.10 -20.89 15.99
N PHE A 81 -31.39 -21.25 17.04
CA PHE A 81 -31.00 -22.62 17.33
C PHE A 81 -30.25 -22.68 18.67
N THR A 82 -30.84 -23.49 19.53
CA THR A 82 -30.54 -23.74 20.93
C THR A 82 -29.48 -24.82 21.13
N ASN A 83 -28.67 -24.59 22.18
CA ASN A 83 -28.20 -25.53 23.24
C ASN A 83 -27.64 -26.92 22.88
N THR A 84 -26.45 -27.18 23.39
CA THR A 84 -26.21 -28.10 24.56
C THR A 84 -24.78 -27.99 25.08
N SER A 85 -24.62 -27.57 26.32
CA SER A 85 -24.03 -28.12 27.54
C SER A 85 -22.69 -28.90 27.46
N GLN A 86 -21.65 -28.59 28.20
CA GLN A 86 -21.37 -28.81 29.61
C GLN A 86 -19.94 -28.39 29.99
N ASN A 87 -19.87 -27.69 31.12
CA ASN A 87 -18.82 -27.62 32.16
C ASN A 87 -17.39 -28.10 31.88
N ASN A 88 -16.43 -27.16 32.02
CA ASN A 88 -15.38 -27.31 33.04
C ASN A 88 -14.71 -25.96 33.33
N ASN A 89 -14.67 -25.63 34.62
CA ASN A 89 -13.98 -24.48 35.19
C ASN A 89 -12.48 -24.56 34.95
N ASN A 90 -11.95 -23.54 34.29
CA ASN A 90 -10.62 -23.03 34.55
C ASN A 90 -10.60 -21.55 34.14
N ASN A 91 -10.40 -20.69 35.16
CA ASN A 91 -10.23 -19.26 34.97
C ASN A 91 -8.97 -18.95 34.14
N TYR A 92 -9.16 -18.83 32.84
CA TYR A 92 -8.25 -18.14 31.96
C TYR A 92 -8.99 -16.90 31.43
N TYR A 93 -8.54 -15.71 31.79
CA TYR A 93 -9.00 -14.47 31.14
C TYR A 93 -8.68 -14.55 29.63
N PRO A 94 -9.67 -14.64 28.74
CA PRO A 94 -9.39 -14.62 27.30
C PRO A 94 -8.95 -13.21 26.95
N ASN A 95 -7.74 -13.14 26.40
CA ASN A 95 -7.13 -11.94 25.86
C ASN A 95 -8.10 -11.32 24.83
N GLN A 96 -8.59 -10.10 25.07
CA GLN A 96 -9.56 -9.41 24.19
C GLN A 96 -9.11 -9.33 22.71
N ASN A 97 -7.80 -9.45 22.46
CA ASN A 97 -7.22 -9.56 21.12
C ASN A 97 -7.61 -10.83 20.36
N TYR A 98 -8.00 -11.92 21.07
CA TYR A 98 -8.41 -13.18 20.43
C TYR A 98 -9.83 -13.10 19.85
N LEU A 99 -10.72 -12.34 20.49
CA LEU A 99 -12.10 -12.14 20.03
C LEU A 99 -12.16 -11.23 18.80
N GLN A 100 -11.34 -10.18 18.73
CA GLN A 100 -11.23 -9.32 17.55
C GLN A 100 -10.65 -10.07 16.35
N SER A 101 -9.66 -10.95 16.57
CA SER A 101 -9.09 -11.76 15.48
C SER A 101 -10.10 -12.76 14.89
N ASN A 102 -10.99 -13.30 15.71
CA ASN A 102 -12.03 -14.23 15.26
C ASN A 102 -13.13 -13.55 14.43
N GLN A 103 -13.57 -12.35 14.81
CA GLN A 103 -14.55 -11.58 14.01
C GLN A 103 -13.97 -11.14 12.67
N ILE A 104 -12.70 -10.74 12.62
CA ILE A 104 -12.00 -10.41 11.37
C ILE A 104 -11.84 -11.68 10.51
N ASN A 105 -11.53 -12.83 11.11
CA ASN A 105 -11.43 -14.11 10.43
C ASN A 105 -12.77 -14.52 9.79
N GLN A 106 -13.88 -14.34 10.52
CA GLN A 106 -15.21 -14.67 10.02
C GLN A 106 -15.57 -13.78 8.82
N ARG A 107 -15.38 -12.48 8.88
CA ARG A 107 -15.60 -11.55 7.76
C ARG A 107 -14.68 -11.83 6.56
N ILE A 108 -13.44 -12.23 6.79
CA ILE A 108 -12.52 -12.62 5.71
C ILE A 108 -13.01 -13.91 5.05
N ASN A 109 -13.45 -14.91 5.80
CA ASN A 109 -13.95 -16.17 5.25
C ASN A 109 -15.25 -15.98 4.45
N GLU A 110 -16.17 -15.13 4.91
CA GLU A 110 -17.38 -14.73 4.16
C GLU A 110 -17.01 -14.01 2.84
N ASN A 111 -16.01 -13.14 2.86
CA ASN A 111 -15.53 -12.47 1.66
C ASN A 111 -14.77 -13.40 0.71
N ILE A 112 -14.06 -14.42 1.21
CA ILE A 112 -13.39 -15.44 0.37
C ILE A 112 -14.42 -16.24 -0.41
N GLN A 113 -15.55 -16.61 0.20
CA GLN A 113 -16.63 -17.34 -0.48
C GLN A 113 -17.25 -16.53 -1.63
N ASN A 114 -17.21 -15.20 -1.55
CA ASN A 114 -17.71 -14.29 -2.59
C ASN A 114 -16.69 -13.97 -3.70
N VAL A 115 -15.42 -14.35 -3.54
CA VAL A 115 -14.37 -14.17 -4.55
C VAL A 115 -14.35 -15.39 -5.48
N ASN A 116 -15.28 -15.44 -6.41
CA ASN A 116 -15.34 -16.49 -7.42
C ASN A 116 -14.37 -16.17 -8.57
N ILE A 117 -13.09 -16.42 -8.36
CA ILE A 117 -12.06 -16.39 -9.41
C ILE A 117 -12.01 -17.81 -9.99
N GLY A 118 -13.02 -18.15 -10.80
CA GLY A 118 -12.99 -19.32 -11.71
C GLY A 118 -12.44 -20.63 -11.10
N SER A 119 -13.00 -21.11 -10.00
CA SER A 119 -12.68 -22.42 -9.43
C SER A 119 -13.81 -23.42 -9.69
N GLN A 120 -14.19 -23.58 -10.93
CA GLN A 120 -14.73 -24.83 -11.42
C GLN A 120 -13.79 -25.30 -12.52
N GLY A 121 -13.31 -26.53 -12.39
CA GLY A 121 -12.37 -27.17 -13.30
C GLY A 121 -12.95 -27.36 -14.69
N ASP A 122 -13.15 -26.26 -15.36
CA ASP A 122 -13.50 -26.20 -16.77
C ASP A 122 -12.30 -25.71 -17.55
N ASN A 123 -11.81 -26.61 -18.37
CA ASN A 123 -10.93 -26.43 -19.52
C ASN A 123 -10.38 -25.00 -19.69
N TYR A 124 -9.09 -24.87 -19.62
CA TYR A 124 -8.29 -23.69 -19.99
C TYR A 124 -8.61 -23.10 -21.39
N ASN A 125 -9.57 -23.69 -22.12
CA ASN A 125 -10.05 -23.24 -23.43
C ASN A 125 -11.22 -22.24 -23.37
N ASN A 126 -11.78 -21.92 -22.18
CA ASN A 126 -12.81 -20.88 -22.02
C ASN A 126 -12.24 -19.57 -21.44
N SER A 127 -11.00 -19.21 -21.77
CA SER A 127 -10.58 -17.82 -21.63
C SER A 127 -11.59 -16.95 -22.37
N PRO A 128 -12.13 -15.87 -21.76
CA PRO A 128 -13.03 -14.95 -22.44
C PRO A 128 -12.40 -14.55 -23.76
N LYS A 129 -13.16 -14.59 -24.87
CA LYS A 129 -12.68 -14.15 -26.17
C LYS A 129 -12.35 -12.68 -26.07
N ILE A 130 -11.08 -12.38 -25.80
CA ILE A 130 -10.57 -11.01 -25.64
C ILE A 130 -10.40 -10.46 -27.06
N TYR A 131 -11.31 -9.60 -27.51
CA TYR A 131 -11.14 -8.86 -28.74
C TYR A 131 -10.05 -7.82 -28.51
N LYS A 132 -8.94 -7.97 -29.26
CA LYS A 132 -7.83 -7.03 -29.25
C LYS A 132 -7.82 -6.23 -30.54
N LYS A 133 -7.81 -4.91 -30.43
CA LYS A 133 -7.62 -3.99 -31.55
C LYS A 133 -6.31 -3.24 -31.34
N GLU A 134 -5.54 -3.09 -32.41
CA GLU A 134 -4.36 -2.22 -32.40
C GLU A 134 -4.79 -0.80 -32.73
N VAL A 135 -4.36 0.17 -31.92
CA VAL A 135 -4.67 1.59 -32.09
C VAL A 135 -3.36 2.37 -32.18
N MET A 136 -3.31 3.31 -33.12
CA MET A 136 -2.18 4.24 -33.24
C MET A 136 -2.16 5.23 -32.10
N CYS A 137 -0.98 5.49 -31.55
CA CYS A 137 -0.76 6.45 -30.48
C CYS A 137 0.48 7.32 -30.78
N LYS A 138 0.75 8.28 -29.91
CA LYS A 138 1.98 9.07 -30.01
C LYS A 138 3.20 8.23 -29.69
N ILE A 139 4.30 8.48 -30.40
CA ILE A 139 5.59 7.86 -30.12
C ILE A 139 6.21 8.55 -28.92
N LEU A 140 6.66 7.75 -27.95
CA LEU A 140 7.46 8.24 -26.85
C LEU A 140 8.91 8.39 -27.31
N GLU A 141 9.47 9.59 -27.18
CA GLU A 141 10.86 9.84 -27.52
C GLU A 141 11.80 9.01 -26.65
N LYS A 142 12.82 8.41 -27.27
CA LYS A 142 13.83 7.64 -26.54
C LYS A 142 14.76 8.58 -25.80
N SER A 143 15.08 8.26 -24.56
CA SER A 143 16.10 8.95 -23.77
C SER A 143 17.45 8.25 -23.83
N GLU A 144 18.46 8.88 -23.25
CA GLU A 144 19.81 8.30 -23.06
C GLU A 144 19.79 6.93 -22.33
N LEU A 145 18.72 6.62 -21.58
CA LEU A 145 18.61 5.40 -20.80
C LEU A 145 18.06 4.20 -21.60
N ASN A 146 17.37 4.42 -22.72
CA ASN A 146 16.74 3.34 -23.50
C ASN A 146 17.73 2.45 -24.24
N SER A 147 18.93 2.94 -24.53
CA SER A 147 19.92 2.22 -25.34
C SER A 147 20.81 1.26 -24.55
N LYS A 148 20.67 1.21 -23.22
CA LYS A 148 21.58 0.48 -22.34
C LYS A 148 20.83 -0.31 -21.25
N ASN A 149 21.43 -1.41 -20.81
CA ASN A 149 21.03 -2.05 -19.55
C ASN A 149 21.56 -1.19 -18.40
N ILE A 150 20.70 -0.36 -17.83
CA ILE A 150 21.04 0.59 -16.79
C ILE A 150 20.94 -0.06 -15.42
N THR A 151 22.01 0.04 -14.63
CA THR A 151 22.07 -0.40 -13.24
C THR A 151 22.24 0.81 -12.32
N VAL A 152 21.33 0.94 -11.36
CA VAL A 152 21.39 1.98 -10.33
C VAL A 152 21.67 1.37 -8.98
N LYS A 153 22.54 2.00 -8.19
CA LYS A 153 22.82 1.63 -6.79
C LYS A 153 22.45 2.78 -5.88
N VAL A 154 21.58 2.49 -4.90
CA VAL A 154 21.23 3.39 -3.81
C VAL A 154 22.05 2.99 -2.59
N ARG A 155 22.93 3.87 -2.13
CA ARG A 155 23.94 3.54 -1.11
C ARG A 155 24.31 4.75 -0.25
N ASN A 156 25.24 4.57 0.68
CA ASN A 156 25.90 5.63 1.46
C ASN A 156 24.90 6.66 2.04
N PRO A 157 23.99 6.25 2.91
CA PRO A 157 23.05 7.18 3.53
C PRO A 157 23.84 8.16 4.41
N ARG A 158 23.54 9.46 4.26
CA ARG A 158 24.14 10.54 5.06
C ARG A 158 23.05 11.34 5.74
N GLN A 159 23.18 11.51 7.03
CA GLN A 159 22.30 12.40 7.78
C GLN A 159 22.78 13.85 7.61
N MET A 160 21.86 14.71 7.23
CA MET A 160 22.07 16.14 7.09
C MET A 160 21.46 16.83 8.29
N GLU A 161 22.24 17.69 8.95
CA GLU A 161 21.78 18.43 10.11
C GLU A 161 20.68 19.43 9.77
N ALA A 162 19.90 19.79 10.78
CA ALA A 162 18.89 20.83 10.65
C ALA A 162 19.57 22.18 10.41
N SER A 163 19.06 22.95 9.45
CA SER A 163 19.41 24.35 9.27
C SER A 163 18.28 25.25 9.78
N LEU A 164 18.50 26.57 9.81
CA LEU A 164 17.46 27.54 10.21
C LEU A 164 16.14 27.40 9.46
N LEU A 165 16.15 26.81 8.25
CA LEU A 165 14.98 26.68 7.37
C LEU A 165 14.55 25.22 7.12
N THR A 166 15.36 24.24 7.52
CA THR A 166 15.08 22.83 7.21
C THR A 166 15.32 21.93 8.42
N SER A 167 14.38 21.03 8.68
CA SER A 167 14.59 19.94 9.65
C SER A 167 15.63 18.95 9.13
N SER A 168 16.37 18.28 10.05
CA SER A 168 17.32 17.21 9.71
C SER A 168 16.69 16.17 8.76
N TYR A 169 17.45 15.68 7.79
CA TYR A 169 17.00 14.68 6.82
C TYR A 169 18.14 13.76 6.39
N THR A 170 17.80 12.63 5.78
CA THR A 170 18.79 11.69 5.23
C THR A 170 18.82 11.80 3.72
N THR A 171 20.02 11.90 3.14
CA THR A 171 20.28 11.75 1.71
C THR A 171 20.87 10.38 1.42
N TYR A 172 20.61 9.90 0.23
CA TYR A 172 21.13 8.63 -0.30
C TYR A 172 21.89 8.94 -1.59
N GLU A 173 23.06 8.36 -1.73
CA GLU A 173 23.81 8.39 -2.96
C GLU A 173 23.16 7.48 -4.00
N VAL A 174 22.81 8.01 -5.16
CA VAL A 174 22.24 7.28 -6.29
C VAL A 174 23.27 7.26 -7.41
N TYR A 175 23.84 6.08 -7.66
CA TYR A 175 24.90 5.89 -8.64
C TYR A 175 24.37 5.08 -9.83
N THR A 176 24.41 5.68 -11.03
CA THR A 176 24.05 5.04 -12.30
C THR A 176 25.32 4.56 -12.99
N LYS A 177 25.58 3.24 -12.95
CA LYS A 177 26.86 2.63 -13.30
C LYS A 177 27.28 2.91 -14.74
N GLU A 178 26.41 2.63 -15.70
CA GLU A 178 26.72 2.67 -17.14
C GLU A 178 26.88 4.09 -17.68
N MET A 179 26.35 5.07 -16.96
CA MET A 179 26.43 6.49 -17.31
C MET A 179 27.46 7.25 -16.46
N ASN A 180 28.00 6.60 -15.44
CA ASN A 180 28.86 7.21 -14.41
C ASN A 180 28.24 8.46 -13.77
N TRP A 181 26.91 8.44 -13.56
CA TRP A 181 26.21 9.53 -12.91
C TRP A 181 26.12 9.26 -11.41
N LEU A 182 26.43 10.26 -10.62
CA LEU A 182 26.38 10.22 -9.16
C LEU A 182 25.61 11.44 -8.64
N VAL A 183 24.51 11.19 -7.94
CA VAL A 183 23.67 12.23 -7.37
C VAL A 183 23.28 11.89 -5.94
N ASN A 184 22.98 12.91 -5.13
CA ASN A 184 22.43 12.75 -3.79
C ASN A 184 20.93 13.07 -3.81
N ARG A 185 20.10 12.14 -3.30
CA ARG A 185 18.63 12.26 -3.27
C ARG A 185 18.10 12.00 -1.87
N ARG A 186 17.19 12.83 -1.40
CA ARG A 186 16.43 12.61 -0.16
C ARG A 186 15.15 11.82 -0.46
N TYR A 187 14.54 11.27 0.57
CA TYR A 187 13.30 10.49 0.41
C TYR A 187 12.19 11.23 -0.38
N SER A 188 12.04 12.55 -0.16
CA SER A 188 11.05 13.36 -0.89
C SER A 188 11.31 13.43 -2.40
N ASP A 189 12.56 13.26 -2.84
CA ASP A 189 12.88 13.26 -4.27
C ASP A 189 12.44 11.94 -4.93
N PHE A 190 12.55 10.80 -4.24
CA PHE A 190 11.97 9.53 -4.69
C PHE A 190 10.43 9.59 -4.67
N ASP A 191 9.83 10.20 -3.66
CA ASP A 191 8.39 10.40 -3.58
C ASP A 191 7.88 11.28 -4.73
N TRP A 192 8.60 12.35 -5.07
CA TRP A 192 8.35 13.15 -6.26
C TRP A 192 8.44 12.31 -7.54
N LEU A 193 9.53 11.54 -7.72
CA LEU A 193 9.69 10.69 -8.90
C LEU A 193 8.51 9.71 -9.04
N ARG A 194 8.09 9.07 -7.95
CA ARG A 194 6.92 8.18 -7.96
C ARG A 194 5.65 8.91 -8.39
N ASN A 195 5.40 10.09 -7.84
CA ASN A 195 4.19 10.85 -8.14
C ASN A 195 4.18 11.39 -9.57
N ILE A 196 5.31 11.83 -10.08
CA ILE A 196 5.41 12.29 -11.46
C ILE A 196 5.26 11.14 -12.47
N LEU A 197 5.81 9.96 -12.16
CA LEU A 197 5.58 8.76 -12.98
C LEU A 197 4.10 8.34 -12.95
N LYS A 198 3.40 8.41 -11.82
CA LYS A 198 1.93 8.19 -11.76
C LYS A 198 1.18 9.18 -12.66
N LYS A 199 1.62 10.42 -12.69
CA LYS A 199 1.00 11.47 -13.50
C LYS A 199 1.19 11.22 -15.00
N PHE A 200 2.41 10.82 -15.41
CA PHE A 200 2.72 10.58 -16.84
C PHE A 200 2.34 9.18 -17.33
N PHE A 201 2.23 8.21 -16.43
CA PHE A 201 1.91 6.81 -16.76
C PHE A 201 0.75 6.27 -15.91
N PRO A 202 -0.44 6.87 -15.99
CA PRO A 202 -1.57 6.51 -15.12
C PRO A 202 -2.09 5.08 -15.34
N ARG A 203 -1.69 4.41 -16.43
CA ARG A 203 -2.06 3.01 -16.73
C ARG A 203 -0.94 2.01 -16.51
N HIS A 204 0.07 2.40 -15.74
CA HIS A 204 1.16 1.50 -15.31
C HIS A 204 1.13 1.34 -13.79
N VAL A 205 1.51 0.16 -13.32
CA VAL A 205 1.79 -0.03 -11.90
C VAL A 205 3.08 0.70 -11.58
N ILE A 206 2.99 1.77 -10.80
CA ILE A 206 4.18 2.47 -10.32
C ILE A 206 4.64 1.79 -9.03
N PRO A 207 5.90 1.33 -8.96
CA PRO A 207 6.42 0.63 -7.78
C PRO A 207 6.17 1.40 -6.48
N PRO A 208 5.90 0.69 -5.38
CA PRO A 208 5.62 1.34 -4.11
C PRO A 208 6.88 1.90 -3.45
N LEU A 209 6.71 2.95 -2.65
CA LEU A 209 7.72 3.48 -1.74
C LEU A 209 7.36 3.17 -0.28
N PRO A 210 8.36 3.03 0.62
CA PRO A 210 8.09 2.92 2.04
C PRO A 210 7.40 4.20 2.54
N GLY A 211 6.43 4.03 3.46
CA GLY A 211 5.67 5.17 3.98
C GLY A 211 6.54 6.26 4.59
N LYS A 212 6.08 7.50 4.49
CA LYS A 212 6.69 8.64 5.20
C LYS A 212 6.59 8.39 6.71
N LYS A 213 7.71 8.51 7.42
CA LYS A 213 7.71 8.57 8.88
C LYS A 213 8.10 9.97 9.31
N MET A 214 7.42 10.47 10.33
CA MET A 214 7.70 11.75 10.98
C MET A 214 8.37 11.51 12.35
N GLY A 215 9.05 12.52 12.88
CA GLY A 215 9.69 12.49 14.19
C GLY A 215 11.10 11.88 14.22
N ALA A 216 11.67 11.76 15.43
CA ALA A 216 13.07 11.36 15.67
C ALA A 216 13.43 9.97 15.11
N ARG A 217 12.47 9.04 15.06
CA ARG A 217 12.70 7.68 14.51
C ARG A 217 13.11 7.64 13.02
N ARG A 218 13.00 8.75 12.30
CA ARG A 218 13.48 8.82 10.89
C ARG A 218 15.01 8.86 10.78
N LEU A 219 15.71 9.13 11.88
CA LEU A 219 17.17 9.19 11.99
C LEU A 219 17.78 7.92 12.61
N ASP A 220 16.95 6.94 12.98
CA ASP A 220 17.38 5.63 13.44
C ASP A 220 18.09 4.89 12.31
N GLN A 221 19.31 4.40 12.59
CA GLN A 221 20.18 3.73 11.62
C GLN A 221 19.48 2.51 10.98
N ASP A 222 18.84 1.65 11.79
CA ASP A 222 18.05 0.51 11.33
C ASP A 222 16.94 0.94 10.35
N PHE A 223 16.31 2.07 10.64
CA PHE A 223 15.26 2.60 9.78
C PHE A 223 15.82 3.14 8.45
N ILE A 224 16.96 3.83 8.50
CA ILE A 224 17.65 4.38 7.32
C ILE A 224 18.08 3.26 6.38
N GLU A 225 18.68 2.19 6.92
CA GLU A 225 19.13 1.04 6.13
C GLU A 225 17.96 0.28 5.49
N LYS A 226 16.89 0.02 6.25
CA LYS A 226 15.67 -0.58 5.72
C LYS A 226 15.06 0.27 4.61
N ARG A 227 15.00 1.59 4.81
CA ARG A 227 14.50 2.52 3.79
C ARG A 227 15.37 2.47 2.53
N MET A 228 16.70 2.44 2.67
CA MET A 228 17.64 2.33 1.56
C MET A 228 17.39 1.07 0.72
N LYS A 229 17.20 -0.10 1.36
CA LYS A 229 16.84 -1.36 0.67
C LYS A 229 15.53 -1.22 -0.13
N PHE A 230 14.51 -0.56 0.41
CA PHE A 230 13.26 -0.30 -0.31
C PHE A 230 13.43 0.70 -1.46
N LEU A 231 14.24 1.75 -1.29
CA LEU A 231 14.54 2.71 -2.35
C LEU A 231 15.33 2.05 -3.49
N GLN A 232 16.28 1.15 -3.17
CA GLN A 232 16.99 0.34 -4.17
C GLN A 232 15.98 -0.48 -4.99
N ARG A 233 15.08 -1.22 -4.32
CA ARG A 233 14.08 -2.03 -4.99
C ARG A 233 13.13 -1.19 -5.86
N PHE A 234 12.74 -0.01 -5.39
CA PHE A 234 11.96 0.94 -6.19
C PHE A 234 12.68 1.31 -7.49
N MET A 235 13.97 1.64 -7.42
CA MET A 235 14.76 1.99 -8.60
C MET A 235 14.93 0.80 -9.57
N ASP A 236 15.19 -0.40 -9.06
CA ASP A 236 15.32 -1.61 -9.88
C ASP A 236 14.02 -1.87 -10.67
N GLU A 237 12.87 -1.70 -10.02
CA GLU A 237 11.57 -1.88 -10.65
C GLU A 237 11.21 -0.78 -11.65
N VAL A 238 11.52 0.48 -11.34
CA VAL A 238 11.34 1.61 -12.27
C VAL A 238 12.16 1.38 -13.54
N LEU A 239 13.42 0.98 -13.41
CA LEU A 239 14.31 0.73 -14.53
C LEU A 239 13.96 -0.54 -15.33
N SER A 240 13.14 -1.44 -14.79
CA SER A 240 12.65 -2.61 -15.51
C SER A 240 11.57 -2.30 -16.55
N VAL A 241 11.05 -1.05 -16.59
CA VAL A 241 9.99 -0.61 -17.51
C VAL A 241 10.57 0.36 -18.54
N GLU A 242 10.59 -0.06 -19.81
CA GLU A 242 11.20 0.73 -20.90
C GLU A 242 10.54 2.12 -21.06
N SER A 243 9.22 2.21 -20.90
CA SER A 243 8.51 3.48 -21.02
C SER A 243 8.95 4.48 -19.95
N PHE A 244 9.31 4.02 -18.74
CA PHE A 244 9.81 4.90 -17.68
C PHE A 244 11.21 5.42 -17.98
N LYS A 245 12.07 4.58 -18.59
CA LYS A 245 13.42 5.00 -19.02
C LYS A 245 13.37 6.13 -20.06
N ALA A 246 12.34 6.17 -20.89
CA ALA A 246 12.14 7.22 -21.87
C ALA A 246 11.65 8.55 -21.27
N ASN A 247 11.31 8.58 -19.97
CA ASN A 247 10.75 9.77 -19.34
C ASN A 247 11.82 10.73 -18.82
N GLU A 248 11.68 12.02 -19.15
CA GLU A 248 12.61 13.08 -18.73
C GLU A 248 12.75 13.18 -17.21
N ALA A 249 11.67 12.89 -16.43
CA ALA A 249 11.72 12.95 -14.97
C ALA A 249 12.71 11.94 -14.39
N LEU A 250 12.80 10.73 -14.96
CA LEU A 250 13.77 9.72 -14.52
C LEU A 250 15.19 10.13 -14.88
N VAL A 251 15.42 10.66 -16.08
CA VAL A 251 16.74 11.19 -16.49
C VAL A 251 17.16 12.33 -15.56
N THR A 252 16.28 13.29 -15.32
CA THR A 252 16.52 14.41 -14.39
C THR A 252 16.86 13.91 -12.98
N PHE A 253 16.12 12.93 -12.49
CA PHE A 253 16.37 12.33 -11.17
C PHE A 253 17.74 11.65 -11.11
N LEU A 254 18.22 10.99 -12.16
CA LEU A 254 19.48 10.24 -12.15
C LEU A 254 20.71 11.08 -12.50
N LYS A 255 20.54 12.17 -13.27
CA LYS A 255 21.66 12.93 -13.86
C LYS A 255 21.94 14.28 -13.17
N MET A 256 20.89 14.97 -12.73
CA MET A 256 21.04 16.37 -12.27
C MET A 256 21.66 16.45 -10.89
N THR A 257 22.87 17.00 -10.79
CA THR A 257 23.66 17.13 -9.55
C THR A 257 23.34 18.41 -8.79
N ASP A 258 23.10 19.51 -9.50
CA ASP A 258 22.78 20.80 -8.91
C ASP A 258 21.38 20.80 -8.29
N ARG A 259 21.30 21.16 -7.00
CA ARG A 259 20.05 21.09 -6.24
C ARG A 259 19.02 22.13 -6.70
N ASP A 260 19.46 23.34 -6.97
CA ASP A 260 18.56 24.45 -7.33
C ASP A 260 17.98 24.24 -8.74
N GLN A 261 18.79 23.71 -9.67
CA GLN A 261 18.30 23.30 -10.97
C GLN A 261 17.31 22.14 -10.88
N PHE A 262 17.61 21.17 -10.03
CA PHE A 262 16.70 20.04 -9.78
C PHE A 262 15.35 20.51 -9.21
N ASP A 263 15.36 21.41 -8.22
CA ASP A 263 14.14 21.96 -7.62
C ASP A 263 13.34 22.83 -8.62
N ARG A 264 13.99 23.54 -9.54
CA ARG A 264 13.33 24.25 -10.65
C ARG A 264 12.65 23.27 -11.61
N LYS A 265 13.34 22.19 -11.97
CA LYS A 265 12.83 21.15 -12.88
C LYS A 265 11.65 20.41 -12.24
N ILE A 266 11.67 20.13 -10.94
CA ILE A 266 10.54 19.59 -10.18
C ILE A 266 9.30 20.48 -10.33
N LYS A 267 9.46 21.80 -10.15
CA LYS A 267 8.33 22.76 -10.27
C LYS A 267 7.78 22.79 -11.70
N GLU A 268 8.65 22.83 -12.70
CA GLU A 268 8.28 22.79 -14.11
C GLU A 268 7.47 21.53 -14.45
N MET A 269 7.96 20.34 -14.09
CA MET A 269 7.26 19.08 -14.38
C MET A 269 5.95 18.93 -13.60
N ASN A 270 5.88 19.46 -12.39
CA ASN A 270 4.64 19.47 -11.62
C ASN A 270 3.55 20.37 -12.26
N SER A 271 3.94 21.45 -12.96
CA SER A 271 3.00 22.35 -13.64
C SER A 271 2.46 21.80 -14.97
N ILE A 272 3.09 20.78 -15.55
CA ILE A 272 2.59 20.16 -16.78
C ILE A 272 1.18 19.60 -16.54
N ILE A 273 0.20 20.07 -17.29
CA ILE A 273 -1.17 19.56 -17.24
C ILE A 273 -1.27 18.42 -18.25
N CYS A 274 -1.47 17.21 -17.75
CA CYS A 274 -1.79 16.06 -18.60
C CYS A 274 -3.30 16.10 -18.92
N SER A 275 -3.73 17.04 -19.76
CA SER A 275 -5.14 17.30 -20.04
C SER A 275 -5.72 16.44 -21.16
N ASP A 276 -4.87 15.83 -21.96
CA ASP A 276 -5.25 15.15 -23.20
C ASP A 276 -4.92 13.66 -23.10
N TYR A 277 -5.89 12.89 -22.67
CA TYR A 277 -5.73 11.47 -22.39
C TYR A 277 -5.28 10.61 -23.60
N ILE A 278 -5.54 11.02 -24.85
CA ILE A 278 -4.94 10.36 -26.03
C ILE A 278 -3.46 10.67 -26.13
N GLN A 279 -3.06 11.90 -25.77
CA GLN A 279 -1.66 12.27 -25.78
C GLN A 279 -0.84 11.48 -24.78
N ASP A 280 -1.51 10.94 -23.73
CA ASP A 280 -0.89 10.13 -22.68
C ASP A 280 -0.68 8.68 -23.08
N MET A 281 -1.38 8.16 -24.11
CA MET A 281 -1.09 6.87 -24.71
C MET A 281 0.14 6.96 -25.61
N LYS A 282 1.28 7.22 -24.98
CA LYS A 282 2.58 7.24 -25.67
C LYS A 282 3.26 5.90 -25.47
N THR A 283 3.77 5.33 -26.56
CA THR A 283 4.61 4.12 -26.51
C THR A 283 5.83 4.29 -27.41
N LEU A 284 6.86 3.48 -27.17
CA LEU A 284 8.04 3.47 -28.02
C LEU A 284 7.77 2.98 -29.45
N SER A 285 6.69 2.22 -29.66
CA SER A 285 6.27 1.66 -30.94
C SER A 285 5.27 2.53 -31.71
N GLY A 286 4.65 3.52 -31.08
CA GLY A 286 3.56 4.30 -31.64
C GLY A 286 2.24 3.52 -31.77
N LYS A 287 2.15 2.32 -31.18
CA LYS A 287 0.99 1.44 -31.22
C LYS A 287 0.67 0.92 -29.83
N VAL A 288 -0.63 0.81 -29.51
CA VAL A 288 -1.14 0.19 -28.30
C VAL A 288 -2.19 -0.85 -28.63
N LEU A 289 -2.25 -1.91 -27.81
CA LEU A 289 -3.36 -2.85 -27.85
C LEU A 289 -4.48 -2.33 -26.95
N VAL A 290 -5.70 -2.38 -27.44
CA VAL A 290 -6.92 -2.13 -26.67
C VAL A 290 -7.74 -3.42 -26.61
N ILE A 291 -8.32 -3.68 -25.45
CA ILE A 291 -9.24 -4.79 -25.25
C ILE A 291 -10.64 -4.19 -25.22
N ASP A 292 -11.37 -4.42 -26.30
CA ASP A 292 -12.78 -4.04 -26.40
C ASP A 292 -13.61 -5.15 -25.81
N ASP A 293 -14.02 -4.97 -24.55
CA ASP A 293 -14.74 -5.99 -23.82
C ASP A 293 -15.76 -5.37 -22.86
N GLU A 294 -17.00 -5.34 -23.31
CA GLU A 294 -18.13 -4.88 -22.49
C GLU A 294 -18.49 -5.89 -21.37
N ASN A 295 -18.03 -7.15 -21.46
CA ASN A 295 -18.45 -8.24 -20.58
C ASN A 295 -17.51 -8.51 -19.38
N ASN A 296 -16.38 -7.81 -19.26
CA ASN A 296 -15.36 -8.11 -18.24
C ASN A 296 -15.50 -7.34 -16.91
N GLU A 297 -16.60 -6.66 -16.67
CA GLU A 297 -16.83 -5.93 -15.41
C GLU A 297 -16.74 -6.82 -14.18
N LYS A 298 -17.34 -8.01 -14.27
CA LYS A 298 -17.28 -9.01 -13.18
C LYS A 298 -15.85 -9.45 -12.89
N TYR A 299 -15.02 -9.57 -13.94
CA TYR A 299 -13.61 -9.92 -13.80
C TYR A 299 -12.82 -8.82 -13.05
N TYR A 300 -12.97 -7.54 -13.44
CA TYR A 300 -12.28 -6.45 -12.77
C TYR A 300 -12.76 -6.25 -11.33
N THR A 301 -14.04 -6.40 -11.07
CA THR A 301 -14.62 -6.37 -9.73
C THR A 301 -14.03 -7.48 -8.85
N ASN A 302 -13.94 -8.70 -9.35
CA ASN A 302 -13.38 -9.84 -8.62
C ASN A 302 -11.88 -9.63 -8.32
N ILE A 303 -11.10 -9.15 -9.28
CA ILE A 303 -9.67 -8.84 -9.08
C ILE A 303 -9.50 -7.75 -8.03
N ASN A 304 -10.29 -6.68 -8.10
CA ASN A 304 -10.23 -5.59 -7.13
C ASN A 304 -10.52 -6.11 -5.71
N ASN A 305 -11.57 -6.94 -5.56
CA ASN A 305 -11.92 -7.54 -4.29
C ASN A 305 -10.82 -8.49 -3.78
N TYR A 306 -10.20 -9.27 -4.67
CA TYR A 306 -9.06 -10.12 -4.34
C TYR A 306 -7.89 -9.32 -3.75
N PHE A 307 -7.46 -8.22 -4.39
CA PHE A 307 -6.38 -7.41 -3.87
C PHE A 307 -6.74 -6.69 -2.58
N LYS A 308 -7.96 -6.16 -2.46
CA LYS A 308 -8.45 -5.57 -1.21
C LYS A 308 -8.39 -6.57 -0.05
N LEU A 309 -8.84 -7.82 -0.30
CA LEU A 309 -8.80 -8.89 0.70
C LEU A 309 -7.36 -9.29 1.05
N GLN A 310 -6.47 -9.43 0.06
CA GLN A 310 -5.06 -9.69 0.32
C GLN A 310 -4.41 -8.59 1.16
N ILE A 311 -4.70 -7.32 0.89
CA ILE A 311 -4.20 -6.19 1.68
C ILE A 311 -4.65 -6.31 3.14
N GLN A 312 -5.90 -6.70 3.39
CA GLN A 312 -6.42 -6.92 4.76
C GLN A 312 -5.68 -8.09 5.44
N ILE A 313 -5.49 -9.21 4.75
CA ILE A 313 -4.76 -10.37 5.25
C ILE A 313 -3.31 -10.01 5.58
N TYR A 314 -2.62 -9.30 4.68
CA TYR A 314 -1.24 -8.87 4.91
C TYR A 314 -1.10 -7.85 6.05
N ASN A 315 -2.10 -6.98 6.25
CA ASN A 315 -2.14 -6.10 7.42
C ASN A 315 -2.19 -6.91 8.72
N ARG A 316 -3.10 -7.89 8.81
CA ARG A 316 -3.23 -8.77 9.97
C ARG A 316 -1.96 -9.59 10.20
N LEU A 317 -1.41 -10.19 9.14
CA LEU A 317 -0.17 -10.95 9.20
C LEU A 317 1.00 -10.10 9.73
N ASN A 318 1.15 -8.88 9.20
CA ASN A 318 2.17 -7.95 9.67
C ASN A 318 1.98 -7.53 11.14
N TYR A 319 0.73 -7.37 11.58
CA TYR A 319 0.40 -7.08 12.97
C TYR A 319 0.80 -8.24 13.88
N ASN A 320 0.40 -9.46 13.54
CA ASN A 320 0.68 -10.66 14.32
C ASN A 320 2.19 -10.95 14.39
N LEU A 321 2.92 -10.85 13.27
CA LEU A 321 4.37 -11.01 13.24
C LEU A 321 5.09 -9.91 14.04
N LYS A 322 4.57 -8.68 14.05
CA LYS A 322 5.12 -7.61 14.91
C LYS A 322 4.88 -7.89 16.39
N SER A 323 3.72 -8.45 16.75
CA SER A 323 3.40 -8.85 18.13
C SER A 323 4.29 -10.02 18.56
N TYR A 324 4.42 -11.04 17.72
CA TYR A 324 5.34 -12.17 17.94
C TYR A 324 6.77 -11.68 18.19
N TYR A 325 7.31 -10.85 17.31
CA TYR A 325 8.66 -10.28 17.45
C TYR A 325 8.87 -9.59 18.80
N ARG A 326 7.88 -8.80 19.27
CA ARG A 326 7.96 -8.13 20.56
C ARG A 326 7.91 -9.09 21.74
N ASN A 327 7.07 -10.12 21.65
CA ASN A 327 6.91 -11.10 22.71
C ASN A 327 8.18 -11.96 22.88
N ILE A 328 8.82 -12.34 21.76
CA ILE A 328 10.11 -13.05 21.80
C ILE A 328 11.20 -12.15 22.37
N ASN A 329 11.28 -10.87 21.99
CA ASN A 329 12.25 -9.95 22.61
C ASN A 329 12.02 -9.76 24.11
N TYR A 330 10.78 -9.84 24.57
CA TYR A 330 10.48 -9.85 25.99
C TYR A 330 10.94 -11.15 26.65
N ALA A 331 10.68 -12.30 26.04
CA ALA A 331 11.16 -13.59 26.51
C ALA A 331 12.71 -13.64 26.59
N CYS A 332 13.42 -13.11 25.58
CA CYS A 332 14.89 -13.03 25.61
C CYS A 332 15.39 -12.23 26.82
N ARG A 333 14.75 -11.09 27.14
CA ARG A 333 15.10 -10.30 28.34
C ARG A 333 14.86 -11.05 29.64
N ASN A 334 13.75 -11.82 29.74
CA ASN A 334 13.50 -12.66 30.91
C ASN A 334 14.58 -13.76 31.03
N LEU A 335 15.05 -14.35 29.93
CA LEU A 335 16.15 -15.30 29.96
C LEU A 335 17.48 -14.67 30.40
N GLU A 336 17.73 -13.39 30.06
CA GLU A 336 18.88 -12.64 30.57
C GLU A 336 18.82 -12.45 32.11
N GLU A 337 17.64 -12.21 32.67
CA GLU A 337 17.47 -12.11 34.13
C GLU A 337 17.66 -13.49 34.80
N VAL A 338 17.08 -14.57 34.26
CA VAL A 338 17.29 -15.94 34.74
C VAL A 338 18.79 -16.31 34.70
N GLN A 339 19.50 -15.92 33.64
CA GLN A 339 20.95 -16.10 33.55
C GLN A 339 21.71 -15.41 34.70
N LYS A 340 21.34 -14.17 35.04
CA LYS A 340 21.94 -13.43 36.18
C LYS A 340 21.65 -14.09 37.51
N ASP A 341 20.47 -14.68 37.69
CA ASP A 341 20.11 -15.41 38.92
C ASP A 341 20.99 -16.65 39.06
N PHE A 342 21.26 -17.42 38.00
CA PHE A 342 22.19 -18.56 38.03
C PHE A 342 23.64 -18.13 38.29
N ASP A 343 24.13 -17.04 37.73
CA ASP A 343 25.43 -16.44 38.04
C ASP A 343 25.56 -16.08 39.52
N THR A 344 24.46 -15.52 40.09
CA THR A 344 24.41 -15.15 41.49
C THR A 344 24.42 -16.38 42.41
N LEU A 345 23.65 -17.41 42.06
CA LEU A 345 23.62 -18.69 42.80
C LEU A 345 24.97 -19.40 42.74
N ASP A 346 25.62 -19.40 41.61
CA ASP A 346 26.96 -19.98 41.45
C ASP A 346 27.97 -19.30 42.36
N LYS A 347 28.02 -17.95 42.37
CA LYS A 347 28.89 -17.18 43.28
C LYS A 347 28.59 -17.42 44.74
N LEU A 348 27.33 -17.62 45.12
CA LEU A 348 26.92 -17.93 46.49
C LEU A 348 27.37 -19.34 46.89
N ASN A 349 27.15 -20.34 46.03
CA ASN A 349 27.52 -21.72 46.25
C ASN A 349 29.04 -21.89 46.36
N THR A 350 29.81 -21.17 45.57
CA THR A 350 31.27 -21.11 45.68
C THR A 350 31.74 -20.58 47.03
N LYS A 351 31.11 -19.50 47.52
CA LYS A 351 31.45 -18.92 48.85
C LYS A 351 31.17 -19.84 50.04
N VAL A 352 30.12 -20.66 49.98
CA VAL A 352 29.77 -21.62 51.02
C VAL A 352 30.43 -22.97 50.81
N GLN A 353 31.34 -23.10 49.86
CA GLN A 353 32.09 -24.30 49.51
C GLN A 353 31.18 -25.55 49.28
N MET A 354 30.13 -25.35 48.47
CA MET A 354 29.28 -26.45 48.03
C MET A 354 30.06 -27.49 47.24
N LYS A 355 29.49 -28.69 47.09
CA LYS A 355 30.13 -29.76 46.31
C LYS A 355 30.44 -29.30 44.86
N PRO A 356 31.61 -29.66 44.33
CA PRO A 356 32.05 -29.27 42.97
C PRO A 356 31.02 -29.59 41.86
N GLU A 357 30.30 -30.72 42.00
CA GLU A 357 29.27 -31.11 41.00
C GLU A 357 28.10 -30.11 41.00
N VAL A 358 27.73 -29.58 42.16
CA VAL A 358 26.65 -28.57 42.29
C VAL A 358 27.08 -27.26 41.67
N ILE A 359 28.29 -26.77 41.94
CA ILE A 359 28.85 -25.54 41.36
C ILE A 359 28.88 -25.66 39.84
N LYS A 360 29.43 -26.78 39.33
CA LYS A 360 29.48 -27.03 37.90
C LYS A 360 28.09 -27.03 37.25
N THR A 361 27.08 -27.59 37.91
CA THR A 361 25.70 -27.58 37.37
C THR A 361 25.17 -26.14 37.22
N TYR A 362 25.43 -25.23 38.15
CA TYR A 362 25.00 -23.83 38.04
C TYR A 362 25.75 -23.08 36.94
N GLU A 363 27.06 -23.33 36.75
CA GLU A 363 27.84 -22.80 35.63
C GLU A 363 27.24 -23.22 34.28
N GLU A 364 26.91 -24.53 34.14
CA GLU A 364 26.32 -25.08 32.92
C GLU A 364 24.92 -24.48 32.65
N LEU A 365 24.08 -24.29 33.67
CA LEU A 365 22.78 -23.65 33.53
C LEU A 365 22.93 -22.19 33.12
N PHE A 366 23.91 -21.47 33.68
CA PHE A 366 24.21 -20.10 33.27
C PHE A 366 24.56 -20.02 31.76
N ILE A 367 25.47 -20.92 31.30
CA ILE A 367 25.88 -20.97 29.90
C ILE A 367 24.70 -21.36 29.00
N PHE A 368 23.89 -22.31 29.43
CA PHE A 368 22.69 -22.77 28.72
C PHE A 368 21.70 -21.62 28.49
N PHE A 369 21.27 -20.91 29.52
CA PHE A 369 20.29 -19.82 29.38
C PHE A 369 20.83 -18.66 28.56
N LYS A 370 22.12 -18.34 28.67
CA LYS A 370 22.81 -17.36 27.83
C LYS A 370 22.72 -17.71 26.34
N ASN A 371 23.06 -18.95 26.00
CA ASN A 371 23.05 -19.40 24.62
C ASN A 371 21.64 -19.55 24.06
N TRP A 372 20.69 -20.01 24.87
CA TRP A 372 19.29 -20.11 24.48
C TRP A 372 18.71 -18.74 24.13
N GLY A 373 18.92 -17.72 24.99
CA GLY A 373 18.50 -16.34 24.69
C GLY A 373 19.10 -15.79 23.39
N ARG A 374 20.39 -16.07 23.12
CA ARG A 374 21.08 -15.66 21.88
C ARG A 374 20.48 -16.34 20.64
N ILE A 375 20.22 -17.65 20.69
CA ILE A 375 19.62 -18.40 19.59
C ILE A 375 18.22 -17.85 19.29
N LEU A 376 17.38 -17.71 20.33
CA LEU A 376 16.00 -17.21 20.21
C LEU A 376 15.95 -15.79 19.62
N SER A 377 16.89 -14.92 20.02
CA SER A 377 17.02 -13.57 19.47
C SER A 377 17.39 -13.59 17.98
N ASN A 378 18.32 -14.47 17.57
CA ASN A 378 18.71 -14.64 16.17
C ASN A 378 17.55 -15.14 15.30
N GLU A 379 16.84 -16.17 15.76
CA GLU A 379 15.64 -16.69 15.08
C GLU A 379 14.58 -15.61 14.87
N ASN A 380 14.37 -14.77 15.90
CA ASN A 380 13.42 -13.68 15.86
C ASN A 380 13.78 -12.62 14.81
N GLU A 381 15.06 -12.26 14.67
CA GLU A 381 15.53 -11.34 13.62
C GLU A 381 15.37 -11.95 12.22
N ILE A 382 15.65 -13.25 12.04
CA ILE A 382 15.46 -13.95 10.76
C ILE A 382 13.97 -13.91 10.35
N ILE A 383 13.05 -14.21 11.25
CA ILE A 383 11.60 -14.14 11.00
C ILE A 383 11.20 -12.72 10.62
N LYS A 384 11.68 -11.71 11.33
CA LYS A 384 11.42 -10.30 11.04
C LYS A 384 11.90 -9.90 9.65
N GLU A 385 13.13 -10.23 9.31
CA GLU A 385 13.75 -9.83 8.03
C GLU A 385 13.20 -10.59 6.83
N LYS A 386 13.08 -11.92 6.94
CA LYS A 386 12.71 -12.77 5.80
C LYS A 386 11.19 -12.90 5.62
N ILE A 387 10.42 -12.94 6.69
CA ILE A 387 8.97 -13.17 6.60
C ILE A 387 8.20 -11.85 6.69
N ARG A 388 8.41 -11.08 7.77
CA ARG A 388 7.60 -9.87 8.00
C ARG A 388 7.86 -8.77 6.96
N GLU A 389 9.12 -8.45 6.63
CA GLU A 389 9.43 -7.42 5.65
C GLU A 389 9.00 -7.85 4.23
N PHE A 390 9.04 -9.14 3.91
CA PHE A 390 8.50 -9.67 2.67
C PHE A 390 7.00 -9.39 2.52
N PHE A 391 6.17 -9.81 3.47
CA PHE A 391 4.72 -9.59 3.39
C PHE A 391 4.33 -8.12 3.47
N LYS A 392 5.12 -7.30 4.16
CA LYS A 392 4.95 -5.85 4.16
C LYS A 392 5.16 -5.26 2.77
N TYR A 393 6.15 -5.74 2.02
CA TYR A 393 6.38 -5.31 0.65
C TYR A 393 5.27 -5.78 -0.29
N GLN A 394 4.86 -7.05 -0.21
CA GLN A 394 3.75 -7.61 -0.99
C GLN A 394 2.45 -6.79 -0.79
N LYS A 395 2.17 -6.37 0.44
CA LYS A 395 1.05 -5.47 0.70
C LYS A 395 1.17 -4.15 -0.08
N MET A 396 2.37 -3.56 -0.10
CA MET A 396 2.59 -2.29 -0.80
C MET A 396 2.45 -2.43 -2.32
N GLU A 397 2.89 -3.55 -2.90
CA GLU A 397 2.67 -3.88 -4.31
C GLU A 397 1.19 -4.02 -4.64
N ASN A 398 0.43 -4.71 -3.79
CA ASN A 398 -1.02 -4.83 -3.98
C ASN A 398 -1.73 -3.47 -3.92
N ILE A 399 -1.31 -2.57 -3.03
CA ILE A 399 -1.82 -1.19 -3.01
C ILE A 399 -1.51 -0.47 -4.33
N ALA A 400 -0.28 -0.57 -4.83
CA ALA A 400 0.09 0.04 -6.10
C ALA A 400 -0.72 -0.53 -7.28
N TYR A 401 -1.08 -1.82 -7.23
CA TYR A 401 -1.95 -2.42 -8.23
C TYR A 401 -3.40 -1.96 -8.10
N THR A 402 -3.92 -1.79 -6.89
CA THR A 402 -5.28 -1.22 -6.70
C THR A 402 -5.38 0.24 -7.19
N GLU A 403 -4.28 1.01 -7.14
CA GLU A 403 -4.22 2.36 -7.75
C GLU A 403 -4.41 2.29 -9.28
N LEU A 404 -3.84 1.27 -9.95
CA LEU A 404 -4.03 1.06 -11.38
C LEU A 404 -5.49 0.69 -11.72
N ILE A 405 -6.11 -0.19 -10.93
CA ILE A 405 -7.54 -0.54 -11.11
C ILE A 405 -8.41 0.71 -10.94
N GLN A 406 -8.13 1.54 -9.93
CA GLN A 406 -8.88 2.77 -9.69
C GLN A 406 -8.77 3.73 -10.87
N SER A 407 -7.59 3.87 -11.49
CA SER A 407 -7.42 4.70 -12.68
C SER A 407 -8.33 4.27 -13.86
N ARG A 408 -8.59 2.96 -14.01
CA ARG A 408 -9.55 2.46 -14.99
C ARG A 408 -10.99 2.85 -14.62
N GLU A 409 -11.36 2.69 -13.36
CA GLU A 409 -12.71 3.05 -12.89
C GLU A 409 -13.00 4.55 -13.05
N ASP A 410 -11.99 5.40 -12.86
CA ASP A 410 -12.11 6.85 -13.08
C ASP A 410 -12.41 7.18 -14.56
N ILE A 411 -11.74 6.48 -15.51
CA ILE A 411 -12.03 6.66 -16.95
C ILE A 411 -13.44 6.19 -17.27
N LYS A 412 -13.85 5.04 -16.71
CA LYS A 412 -15.20 4.50 -16.91
C LYS A 412 -16.27 5.46 -16.39
N TYR A 413 -16.04 6.05 -15.22
CA TYR A 413 -16.93 7.08 -14.71
C TYR A 413 -17.05 8.27 -15.67
N ASN A 414 -15.92 8.76 -16.19
CA ASN A 414 -15.89 9.84 -17.18
C ASN A 414 -16.64 9.47 -18.47
N TYR A 415 -16.52 8.23 -18.93
CA TYR A 415 -17.26 7.71 -20.08
C TYR A 415 -18.77 7.74 -19.84
N VAL A 416 -19.24 7.28 -18.68
CA VAL A 416 -20.68 7.30 -18.34
C VAL A 416 -21.21 8.73 -18.29
N VAL A 417 -20.45 9.67 -17.71
CA VAL A 417 -20.81 11.09 -17.66
C VAL A 417 -20.85 11.70 -19.07
N ALA A 418 -19.85 11.40 -19.91
CA ALA A 418 -19.81 11.90 -21.27
C ALA A 418 -20.96 11.33 -22.14
N LYS A 419 -21.28 10.04 -21.98
CA LYS A 419 -22.41 9.39 -22.65
C LYS A 419 -23.73 10.07 -22.28
N LYS A 420 -23.96 10.30 -20.99
CA LYS A 420 -25.16 11.02 -20.54
C LYS A 420 -25.27 12.41 -21.15
N LYS A 421 -24.16 13.19 -21.17
CA LYS A 421 -24.15 14.52 -21.78
C LYS A 421 -24.48 14.47 -23.27
N LEU A 422 -23.96 13.48 -24.00
CA LEU A 422 -24.25 13.29 -25.43
C LEU A 422 -25.75 12.93 -25.63
N ASP A 423 -26.31 12.03 -24.81
CA ASP A 423 -27.71 11.62 -24.90
C ASP A 423 -28.66 12.80 -24.56
N ASP A 424 -28.32 13.60 -23.54
CA ASP A 424 -29.04 14.83 -23.18
C ASP A 424 -28.98 15.86 -24.33
N LYS A 425 -27.82 16.05 -24.99
CA LYS A 425 -27.64 16.93 -26.13
C LYS A 425 -28.48 16.46 -27.32
N LYS A 426 -28.42 15.16 -27.65
CA LYS A 426 -29.25 14.54 -28.71
C LYS A 426 -30.73 14.72 -28.43
N THR A 427 -31.19 14.57 -27.21
CA THR A 427 -32.60 14.76 -26.82
C THR A 427 -33.02 16.24 -26.98
N LYS A 428 -32.21 17.19 -26.56
CA LYS A 428 -32.46 18.63 -26.70
C LYS A 428 -32.54 19.06 -28.16
N LEU A 429 -31.68 18.51 -29.04
CA LEU A 429 -31.69 18.79 -30.47
C LEU A 429 -33.08 18.56 -31.11
N TYR A 430 -33.83 17.58 -30.60
CA TYR A 430 -35.16 17.25 -31.14
C TYR A 430 -36.32 17.92 -30.39
N SER A 431 -36.12 18.38 -29.16
CA SER A 431 -37.18 19.05 -28.39
C SER A 431 -37.36 20.53 -28.78
N TYR A 432 -36.32 21.18 -29.31
CA TYR A 432 -36.35 22.62 -29.54
C TYR A 432 -36.39 23.04 -31.01
N MET A 433 -36.12 22.23 -31.98
CA MET A 433 -36.08 22.50 -33.44
C MET A 433 -35.63 23.94 -33.84
N ASP A 434 -35.03 24.71 -32.94
CA ASP A 434 -34.59 26.08 -33.14
C ASP A 434 -33.08 26.13 -33.19
N ILE A 435 -32.53 26.12 -34.39
CA ILE A 435 -31.09 26.12 -34.67
C ILE A 435 -30.41 27.35 -34.05
N ASN A 436 -31.11 28.45 -33.88
CA ASN A 436 -30.52 29.68 -33.32
C ASN A 436 -30.17 29.54 -31.83
N LYS A 437 -30.68 28.53 -31.15
CA LYS A 437 -30.38 28.22 -29.76
C LYS A 437 -29.24 27.22 -29.58
N TRP A 438 -28.67 26.72 -30.67
CA TRP A 438 -27.60 25.78 -30.63
C TRP A 438 -26.26 26.51 -30.65
N GLU A 439 -25.32 26.15 -29.78
CA GLU A 439 -23.95 26.64 -29.82
C GLU A 439 -23.27 26.05 -31.06
N ILE A 440 -23.26 26.84 -32.12
CA ILE A 440 -22.74 26.44 -33.42
C ILE A 440 -21.26 26.82 -33.46
N GLU A 441 -20.35 25.85 -33.52
CA GLU A 441 -18.91 26.09 -33.71
C GLU A 441 -18.65 26.68 -35.12
N GLU A 442 -17.64 27.58 -35.26
CA GLU A 442 -17.41 28.53 -36.37
C GLU A 442 -17.12 27.97 -37.79
N ASN A 443 -17.27 26.68 -38.07
CA ASN A 443 -16.92 26.07 -39.37
C ASN A 443 -18.13 25.49 -40.14
N TYR A 444 -19.19 26.29 -40.32
CA TYR A 444 -20.46 25.79 -40.90
C TYR A 444 -20.62 25.88 -42.42
N ASN A 445 -19.57 26.14 -43.20
CA ASN A 445 -19.70 26.34 -44.64
C ASN A 445 -20.20 25.12 -45.42
N ASN A 446 -20.37 23.95 -44.81
CA ASN A 446 -20.74 22.68 -45.47
C ASN A 446 -21.89 21.93 -44.78
N ILE A 447 -22.75 22.59 -44.01
CA ILE A 447 -23.89 21.93 -43.34
C ILE A 447 -25.18 22.27 -44.09
N ASP A 448 -25.85 21.22 -44.56
CA ASP A 448 -27.19 21.35 -45.11
C ASP A 448 -28.24 21.49 -43.97
N ILE A 449 -28.67 22.69 -43.74
CA ILE A 449 -29.66 23.02 -42.67
C ILE A 449 -30.98 22.30 -42.90
N ALA A 450 -31.44 22.15 -44.15
CA ALA A 450 -32.67 21.45 -44.47
C ALA A 450 -32.56 19.94 -44.15
N LEU A 451 -31.39 19.35 -44.35
CA LEU A 451 -31.14 17.96 -44.06
C LEU A 451 -31.08 17.68 -42.55
N ILE A 452 -30.57 18.65 -41.74
CA ILE A 452 -30.61 18.56 -40.27
C ILE A 452 -32.01 18.34 -39.73
N TYR A 453 -32.99 19.02 -40.32
CA TYR A 453 -34.41 18.91 -39.89
C TYR A 453 -35.06 17.61 -40.35
N ARG A 454 -34.57 16.98 -41.40
CA ARG A 454 -35.17 15.78 -42.02
C ARG A 454 -34.51 14.47 -41.59
N ASP A 455 -33.20 14.52 -41.32
CA ASP A 455 -32.41 13.31 -41.00
C ASP A 455 -31.73 13.44 -39.64
N LYS A 456 -32.23 12.65 -38.70
CA LYS A 456 -31.68 12.57 -37.33
C LYS A 456 -30.21 12.18 -37.29
N ASN A 457 -29.82 11.23 -38.10
CA ASN A 457 -28.45 10.72 -38.08
C ASN A 457 -27.48 11.78 -38.60
N TYR A 458 -27.86 12.48 -39.67
CA TYR A 458 -27.08 13.60 -40.21
C TYR A 458 -26.96 14.72 -39.16
N ALA A 459 -28.05 15.08 -38.47
CA ALA A 459 -28.04 16.10 -37.42
C ALA A 459 -27.09 15.70 -36.27
N TRP A 460 -27.17 14.45 -35.81
CA TRP A 460 -26.27 13.95 -34.74
C TRP A 460 -24.80 13.94 -35.19
N GLU A 461 -24.53 13.51 -36.43
CA GLU A 461 -23.18 13.50 -36.98
C GLU A 461 -22.57 14.91 -37.02
N LYS A 462 -23.32 15.90 -37.49
CA LYS A 462 -22.82 17.25 -37.67
C LYS A 462 -22.80 18.09 -36.40
N MET A 463 -23.80 17.93 -35.52
CA MET A 463 -23.99 18.78 -34.34
C MET A 463 -23.42 18.17 -33.05
N CYS A 464 -23.13 16.88 -33.01
CA CYS A 464 -22.57 16.19 -31.85
C CYS A 464 -21.19 15.58 -32.11
N THR A 465 -20.50 16.04 -33.15
CA THR A 465 -19.20 15.50 -33.59
C THR A 465 -18.18 15.49 -32.46
N ARG A 466 -18.06 16.62 -31.74
CA ARG A 466 -17.09 16.78 -30.65
C ARG A 466 -17.36 15.83 -29.49
N GLU A 467 -18.63 15.72 -29.06
CA GLU A 467 -19.01 14.83 -27.95
C GLU A 467 -18.88 13.37 -28.36
N THR A 468 -19.21 13.03 -29.61
CA THR A 468 -19.06 11.67 -30.14
C THR A 468 -17.58 11.26 -30.20
N GLN A 469 -16.69 12.16 -30.70
CA GLN A 469 -15.26 11.93 -30.72
C GLN A 469 -14.68 11.79 -29.29
N ALA A 470 -15.13 12.64 -28.37
CA ALA A 470 -14.71 12.54 -26.97
C ALA A 470 -15.13 11.21 -26.31
N LEU A 471 -16.35 10.73 -26.64
CA LEU A 471 -16.84 9.45 -26.14
C LEU A 471 -16.08 8.26 -26.72
N GLU A 472 -15.80 8.28 -28.04
CA GLU A 472 -14.99 7.24 -28.71
C GLU A 472 -13.59 7.17 -28.12
N LEU A 473 -13.02 8.32 -27.82
CA LEU A 473 -11.74 8.47 -27.19
C LEU A 473 -11.72 7.82 -25.80
N LEU A 474 -12.69 8.11 -24.96
CA LEU A 474 -12.81 7.50 -23.65
C LEU A 474 -13.01 5.99 -23.74
N HIS A 475 -13.73 5.50 -24.75
CA HIS A 475 -13.88 4.07 -25.03
C HIS A 475 -12.53 3.41 -25.35
N GLN A 476 -11.73 4.01 -26.22
CA GLN A 476 -10.38 3.53 -26.53
C GLN A 476 -9.48 3.53 -25.29
N GLN A 477 -9.60 4.53 -24.42
CA GLN A 477 -8.84 4.60 -23.17
C GLN A 477 -9.23 3.49 -22.19
N ILE A 478 -10.52 3.16 -22.07
CA ILE A 478 -10.97 2.02 -21.27
C ILE A 478 -10.36 0.72 -21.82
N GLY A 479 -10.41 0.53 -23.14
CA GLY A 479 -9.82 -0.64 -23.79
C GLY A 479 -8.31 -0.76 -23.57
N TYR A 480 -7.58 0.36 -23.60
CA TYR A 480 -6.16 0.39 -23.26
C TYR A 480 -5.93 0.09 -21.77
N ALA A 481 -6.70 0.70 -20.88
CA ALA A 481 -6.61 0.43 -19.44
C ALA A 481 -6.91 -1.05 -19.13
N ASN A 482 -7.87 -1.67 -19.82
CA ASN A 482 -8.15 -3.10 -19.73
C ASN A 482 -6.93 -3.94 -20.13
N HIS A 483 -6.29 -3.61 -21.27
CA HIS A 483 -5.08 -4.31 -21.73
C HIS A 483 -3.95 -4.18 -20.70
N MET A 484 -3.71 -2.97 -20.21
CA MET A 484 -2.65 -2.70 -19.23
C MET A 484 -2.90 -3.41 -17.91
N ASN A 485 -4.14 -3.37 -17.38
CA ASN A 485 -4.50 -4.09 -16.15
C ASN A 485 -4.24 -5.60 -16.30
N PHE A 486 -4.63 -6.19 -17.42
CA PHE A 486 -4.42 -7.61 -17.66
C PHE A 486 -2.94 -7.98 -17.77
N SER A 487 -2.16 -7.22 -18.55
CA SER A 487 -0.72 -7.48 -18.75
C SER A 487 0.08 -7.28 -17.45
N GLN A 488 -0.24 -6.22 -16.69
CA GLN A 488 0.41 -5.93 -15.43
C GLN A 488 0.04 -6.96 -14.36
N LEU A 489 -1.21 -7.44 -14.33
CA LEU A 489 -1.63 -8.52 -13.44
C LEU A 489 -0.85 -9.80 -13.70
N LYS A 490 -0.75 -10.22 -14.95
CA LYS A 490 0.03 -11.42 -15.32
C LYS A 490 1.49 -11.31 -14.91
N ARG A 491 2.10 -10.14 -15.13
CA ARG A 491 3.47 -9.84 -14.71
C ARG A 491 3.61 -9.92 -13.18
N LEU A 492 2.67 -9.31 -12.44
CA LEU A 492 2.67 -9.29 -10.98
C LEU A 492 2.55 -10.69 -10.40
N ILE A 493 1.62 -11.50 -10.88
CA ILE A 493 1.43 -12.88 -10.42
C ILE A 493 2.70 -13.69 -10.63
N ASN A 494 3.27 -13.69 -11.85
CA ASN A 494 4.48 -14.45 -12.16
C ASN A 494 5.67 -14.01 -11.30
N LYS A 495 5.85 -12.71 -11.13
CA LYS A 495 6.90 -12.14 -10.26
C LYS A 495 6.69 -12.57 -8.81
N ASN A 496 5.48 -12.44 -8.28
CA ASN A 496 5.20 -12.73 -6.87
C ASN A 496 5.31 -14.22 -6.56
N CYS A 497 4.89 -15.12 -7.47
CA CYS A 497 5.11 -16.55 -7.33
C CYS A 497 6.61 -16.87 -7.20
N LYS A 498 7.44 -16.33 -8.10
CA LYS A 498 8.89 -16.54 -8.04
C LYS A 498 9.49 -15.98 -6.75
N LEU A 499 9.18 -14.74 -6.42
CA LEU A 499 9.69 -14.07 -5.21
C LEU A 499 9.27 -14.81 -3.94
N PHE A 500 8.05 -15.36 -3.89
CA PHE A 500 7.58 -16.13 -2.74
C PHE A 500 8.41 -17.41 -2.55
N VAL A 501 8.63 -18.17 -3.64
CA VAL A 501 9.45 -19.38 -3.60
C VAL A 501 10.89 -19.07 -3.20
N ASP A 502 11.50 -18.05 -3.82
CA ASP A 502 12.89 -17.65 -3.53
C ASP A 502 13.03 -17.18 -2.08
N ASN A 503 12.10 -16.33 -1.61
CA ASN A 503 12.11 -15.85 -0.22
C ASN A 503 11.89 -16.98 0.81
N THR A 504 11.05 -17.98 0.48
CA THR A 504 10.83 -19.14 1.36
C THR A 504 12.09 -20.00 1.46
N LYS A 505 12.82 -20.21 0.36
CA LYS A 505 14.11 -20.89 0.36
C LYS A 505 15.15 -20.11 1.19
N ASP A 506 15.24 -18.81 0.98
CA ASP A 506 16.16 -17.94 1.73
C ASP A 506 15.85 -17.94 3.23
N PHE A 507 14.57 -17.97 3.60
CA PHE A 507 14.15 -18.12 5.00
C PHE A 507 14.59 -19.47 5.56
N ALA A 508 14.30 -20.56 4.88
CA ALA A 508 14.68 -21.90 5.33
C ALA A 508 16.20 -22.04 5.50
N ASN A 509 16.97 -21.55 4.52
CA ASN A 509 18.44 -21.57 4.58
C ASN A 509 19.01 -20.73 5.73
N ALA A 510 18.39 -19.58 6.02
CA ALA A 510 18.83 -18.72 7.13
C ALA A 510 18.42 -19.28 8.51
N PHE A 511 17.29 -19.99 8.59
CA PHE A 511 16.74 -20.49 9.86
C PHE A 511 17.34 -21.84 10.27
N TYR A 512 17.67 -22.70 9.30
CA TYR A 512 18.19 -24.04 9.54
C TYR A 512 19.42 -24.10 10.45
N PRO A 513 20.46 -23.25 10.32
CA PRO A 513 21.60 -23.25 11.24
C PRO A 513 21.18 -23.00 12.70
N SER A 514 20.22 -22.10 12.93
CA SER A 514 19.74 -21.80 14.28
C SER A 514 19.01 -22.97 14.94
N LEU A 515 18.28 -23.78 14.14
CA LEU A 515 17.67 -25.03 14.64
C LEU A 515 18.74 -26.02 15.06
N ASN A 516 19.82 -26.16 14.29
CA ASN A 516 20.94 -27.03 14.66
C ASN A 516 21.65 -26.57 15.95
N ASP A 517 21.83 -25.23 16.10
CA ASP A 517 22.37 -24.67 17.35
C ASP A 517 21.45 -24.99 18.54
N SER A 518 20.12 -24.91 18.36
CA SER A 518 19.14 -25.29 19.38
C SER A 518 19.24 -26.76 19.75
N ILE A 519 19.28 -27.67 18.77
CA ILE A 519 19.43 -29.11 19.00
C ILE A 519 20.74 -29.40 19.77
N THR A 520 21.85 -28.80 19.35
CA THR A 520 23.15 -28.95 20.01
C THR A 520 23.09 -28.47 21.45
N LEU A 521 22.50 -27.30 21.71
CA LEU A 521 22.36 -26.73 23.04
C LEU A 521 21.62 -27.69 24.00
N TRP A 522 20.45 -28.19 23.58
CA TRP A 522 19.67 -29.13 24.39
C TRP A 522 20.35 -30.49 24.57
N SER A 523 21.02 -31.01 23.54
CA SER A 523 21.77 -32.24 23.63
C SER A 523 22.95 -32.12 24.61
N THR A 524 23.63 -30.97 24.62
CA THR A 524 24.73 -30.69 25.54
C THR A 524 24.24 -30.69 26.98
N LEU A 525 23.14 -29.99 27.27
CA LEU A 525 22.56 -29.99 28.63
C LEU A 525 22.19 -31.40 29.11
N ASN A 526 21.58 -32.21 28.22
CA ASN A 526 21.20 -33.60 28.55
C ASN A 526 22.39 -34.52 28.83
N THR A 527 23.59 -34.21 28.35
CA THR A 527 24.80 -34.99 28.64
C THR A 527 25.45 -34.60 29.97
N TYR A 528 25.13 -33.44 30.52
CA TYR A 528 25.65 -32.96 31.82
C TYR A 528 24.78 -33.32 33.02
N ILE A 529 23.47 -33.59 32.81
CA ILE A 529 22.53 -34.06 33.84
C ILE A 529 22.57 -35.60 33.90
#